data_ffd8cbf69b3746ff60aa79a1647a3ae4
#
_entry.id   ffd8cbf69b3746ff60aa79a1647a3ae4
#
_cell.length_a   1.000
_cell.length_b   1.000
_cell.length_c   1.000
_cell.angle_alpha   90.00
_cell.angle_beta   90.00
_cell.angle_gamma   90.00
#
_symmetry.space_group_name_H-M   'P 1'
#
loop_
_entity.id
_entity.type
_entity.pdbx_description
1 polymer ?
#
loop_
_entity_poly.entity_id
_entity_poly.type
_entity_poly.pdbx_seq_one_letter_code
_entity_poly.pdbx_strand_id
1 'polypeptide(L)'
;MEELWKLDAFEISKLFKKKDVSAVEICQQTINHIQNTNPKINAIVVDTFEEAKKTAKLLDEKLAENENLGDLAGVPVTVKVNTDQIGYASTNGLRIQKNLVAKEDSPVVKNLKKSDALIVGRTNTPAFSIHWFTRNSLHGHTLNPHNKNITPGGSSGGAAAATAAGMGAIGHGTDIAGSIRYPAYACGIHGLRPSLG
;
A
#
# COMPACT_ATOMS: atom_id res chain seq x y z
N MET A 1 6.68 -7.37 22.56
CA MET A 1 5.54 -6.96 21.72
C MET A 1 5.65 -7.69 20.40
N GLU A 2 4.55 -8.27 19.96
CA GLU A 2 4.48 -8.94 18.66
C GLU A 2 4.71 -7.92 17.54
N GLU A 3 5.47 -8.30 16.52
CA GLU A 3 5.75 -7.41 15.38
C GLU A 3 4.58 -7.46 14.40
N LEU A 4 3.54 -6.64 14.64
CA LEU A 4 2.26 -6.64 13.90
C LEU A 4 2.43 -6.50 12.38
N TRP A 5 3.51 -5.87 11.92
CA TRP A 5 3.82 -5.74 10.50
C TRP A 5 4.21 -7.06 9.80
N LYS A 6 4.44 -8.14 10.57
CA LYS A 6 4.71 -9.49 10.05
C LYS A 6 3.44 -10.32 9.81
N LEU A 7 2.31 -9.88 10.38
CA LEU A 7 1.05 -10.59 10.29
C LEU A 7 0.37 -10.36 8.94
N ASP A 8 -0.41 -11.34 8.52
CA ASP A 8 -1.23 -11.19 7.32
C ASP A 8 -2.49 -10.32 7.58
N ALA A 9 -3.20 -9.98 6.52
CA ALA A 9 -4.36 -9.10 6.59
C ALA A 9 -5.51 -9.71 7.44
N PHE A 10 -5.68 -11.03 7.39
CA PHE A 10 -6.71 -11.73 8.16
C PHE A 10 -6.38 -11.72 9.66
N GLU A 11 -5.13 -12.01 10.00
CA GLU A 11 -4.64 -12.01 11.39
C GLU A 11 -4.78 -10.61 12.00
N ILE A 12 -4.34 -9.56 11.29
CA ILE A 12 -4.46 -8.16 11.73
C ILE A 12 -5.93 -7.78 11.98
N SER A 13 -6.81 -8.01 10.99
CA SER A 13 -8.24 -7.68 11.11
C SER A 13 -8.90 -8.45 12.27
N LYS A 14 -8.53 -9.71 12.47
CA LYS A 14 -9.03 -10.54 13.56
C LYS A 14 -8.59 -10.04 14.94
N LEU A 15 -7.31 -9.67 15.10
CA LEU A 15 -6.80 -9.11 16.37
C LEU A 15 -7.48 -7.79 16.69
N PHE A 16 -7.62 -6.89 15.70
CA PHE A 16 -8.32 -5.63 15.88
C PHE A 16 -9.79 -5.83 16.29
N LYS A 17 -10.54 -6.64 15.53
CA LYS A 17 -11.97 -6.89 15.81
C LYS A 17 -12.21 -7.58 17.17
N LYS A 18 -11.23 -8.33 17.68
CA LYS A 18 -11.25 -8.92 19.02
C LYS A 18 -10.86 -7.96 20.13
N LYS A 19 -10.45 -6.73 19.81
CA LYS A 19 -9.93 -5.74 20.76
C LYS A 19 -8.60 -6.16 21.42
N ASP A 20 -7.85 -7.11 20.82
CA ASP A 20 -6.54 -7.55 21.30
C ASP A 20 -5.45 -6.51 20.99
N VAL A 21 -5.64 -5.73 19.90
CA VAL A 21 -4.80 -4.58 19.51
C VAL A 21 -5.67 -3.45 19.00
N SER A 22 -5.22 -2.19 19.15
CA SER A 22 -5.91 -1.03 18.59
C SER A 22 -5.47 -0.74 17.15
N ALA A 23 -6.34 -0.09 16.36
CA ALA A 23 -5.97 0.36 15.02
C ALA A 23 -4.85 1.41 15.08
N VAL A 24 -4.82 2.25 16.12
CA VAL A 24 -3.73 3.20 16.37
C VAL A 24 -2.40 2.49 16.58
N GLU A 25 -2.36 1.39 17.33
CA GLU A 25 -1.14 0.61 17.55
C GLU A 25 -0.66 -0.05 16.25
N ILE A 26 -1.56 -0.70 15.49
CA ILE A 26 -1.25 -1.29 14.19
C ILE A 26 -0.68 -0.22 13.24
N CYS A 27 -1.35 0.93 13.14
CA CYS A 27 -0.93 2.04 12.29
C CYS A 27 0.46 2.54 12.69
N GLN A 28 0.72 2.76 13.97
CA GLN A 28 1.99 3.28 14.45
C GLN A 28 3.14 2.30 14.23
N GLN A 29 2.95 1.01 14.51
CA GLN A 29 3.98 -0.01 14.26
C GLN A 29 4.28 -0.12 12.76
N THR A 30 3.26 -0.10 11.90
CA THR A 30 3.44 -0.10 10.44
C THR A 30 4.22 1.14 9.97
N ILE A 31 3.86 2.33 10.43
CA ILE A 31 4.56 3.58 10.08
C ILE A 31 6.04 3.51 10.52
N ASN A 32 6.31 3.09 11.74
CA ASN A 32 7.68 2.96 12.24
C ASN A 32 8.49 1.98 11.37
N HIS A 33 7.88 0.85 10.99
CA HIS A 33 8.52 -0.12 10.12
C HIS A 33 8.79 0.45 8.71
N ILE A 34 7.82 1.18 8.13
CA ILE A 34 8.00 1.87 6.85
C ILE A 34 9.16 2.87 6.92
N GLN A 35 9.22 3.71 7.95
CA GLN A 35 10.27 4.71 8.12
C GLN A 35 11.68 4.09 8.22
N ASN A 36 11.79 2.91 8.84
CA ASN A 36 13.06 2.20 8.99
C ASN A 36 13.47 1.42 7.72
N THR A 37 12.51 0.91 6.95
CA THR A 37 12.73 -0.04 5.85
C THR A 37 12.73 0.64 4.49
N ASN A 38 11.78 1.55 4.25
CA ASN A 38 11.58 2.18 2.96
C ASN A 38 12.78 2.97 2.41
N PRO A 39 13.60 3.67 3.22
CA PRO A 39 14.81 4.36 2.73
C PRO A 39 15.81 3.43 2.02
N LYS A 40 15.79 2.14 2.32
CA LYS A 40 16.67 1.13 1.72
C LYS A 40 16.12 0.52 0.42
N ILE A 41 14.81 0.71 0.16
CA ILE A 41 14.07 0.02 -0.91
C ILE A 41 13.43 1.02 -1.88
N ASN A 42 12.97 2.17 -1.40
CA ASN A 42 12.23 3.18 -2.17
C ASN A 42 10.96 2.62 -2.84
N ALA A 43 10.17 1.88 -2.09
CA ALA A 43 8.93 1.28 -2.57
C ALA A 43 7.72 2.21 -2.41
N ILE A 44 7.62 2.90 -1.27
CA ILE A 44 6.60 3.92 -0.98
C ILE A 44 7.22 5.29 -1.30
N VAL A 45 6.61 6.03 -2.22
CA VAL A 45 7.15 7.31 -2.74
C VAL A 45 6.34 8.52 -2.30
N VAL A 46 5.14 8.29 -1.76
CA VAL A 46 4.31 9.29 -1.08
C VAL A 46 3.73 8.62 0.15
N ASP A 47 4.01 9.13 1.33
CA ASP A 47 3.36 8.66 2.55
C ASP A 47 1.95 9.27 2.71
N THR A 48 1.09 8.58 3.43
CA THR A 48 -0.26 9.00 3.78
C THR A 48 -0.47 8.86 5.29
N PHE A 49 0.60 9.02 6.06
CA PHE A 49 0.64 8.70 7.49
C PHE A 49 -0.37 9.49 8.31
N GLU A 50 -0.54 10.78 8.04
CA GLU A 50 -1.46 11.61 8.80
C GLU A 50 -2.93 11.21 8.54
N GLU A 51 -3.28 10.83 7.30
CA GLU A 51 -4.60 10.29 6.98
C GLU A 51 -4.80 8.93 7.65
N ALA A 52 -3.81 8.05 7.58
CA ALA A 52 -3.85 6.73 8.20
C ALA A 52 -4.04 6.82 9.73
N LYS A 53 -3.32 7.72 10.41
CA LYS A 53 -3.46 7.96 11.85
C LYS A 53 -4.86 8.47 12.23
N LYS A 54 -5.44 9.37 11.42
CA LYS A 54 -6.82 9.84 11.64
C LYS A 54 -7.83 8.71 11.47
N THR A 55 -7.68 7.92 10.40
CA THR A 55 -8.53 6.75 10.15
C THR A 55 -8.41 5.74 11.28
N ALA A 56 -7.19 5.45 11.77
CA ALA A 56 -6.99 4.52 12.87
C ALA A 56 -7.72 4.93 14.15
N LYS A 57 -7.69 6.22 14.52
CA LYS A 57 -8.45 6.74 15.67
C LYS A 57 -9.95 6.54 15.50
N LEU A 58 -10.48 6.89 14.33
CA LEU A 58 -11.90 6.69 14.02
C LEU A 58 -12.31 5.22 14.08
N LEU A 59 -11.43 4.29 13.68
CA LEU A 59 -11.70 2.86 13.77
C LEU A 59 -11.73 2.36 15.21
N ASP A 60 -10.86 2.86 16.06
CA ASP A 60 -10.89 2.53 17.50
C ASP A 60 -12.19 3.06 18.16
N GLU A 61 -12.65 4.25 17.78
CA GLU A 61 -13.92 4.82 18.23
C GLU A 61 -15.12 3.96 17.76
N LYS A 62 -15.20 3.65 16.47
CA LYS A 62 -16.22 2.74 15.90
C LYS A 62 -16.28 1.39 16.63
N LEU A 63 -15.09 0.79 16.87
CA LEU A 63 -15.02 -0.49 17.58
C LEU A 63 -15.49 -0.38 19.04
N ALA A 64 -15.22 0.73 19.71
CA ALA A 64 -15.70 0.98 21.09
C ALA A 64 -17.22 1.13 21.13
N GLU A 65 -17.81 1.77 20.12
CA GLU A 65 -19.25 2.00 19.97
C GLU A 65 -20.01 0.79 19.40
N ASN A 66 -19.31 -0.30 19.10
CA ASN A 66 -19.83 -1.53 18.46
C ASN A 66 -20.49 -1.27 17.10
N GLU A 67 -19.98 -0.30 16.34
CA GLU A 67 -20.40 -0.08 14.98
C GLU A 67 -19.96 -1.21 14.04
N ASN A 68 -20.65 -1.32 12.89
CA ASN A 68 -20.27 -2.27 11.86
C ASN A 68 -18.95 -1.85 11.21
N LEU A 69 -17.97 -2.74 11.24
CA LEU A 69 -16.66 -2.57 10.64
C LEU A 69 -16.55 -3.32 9.31
N GLY A 70 -15.84 -2.72 8.38
CA GLY A 70 -15.52 -3.34 7.10
C GLY A 70 -14.58 -4.55 7.23
N ASP A 71 -14.44 -5.32 6.15
CA ASP A 71 -13.64 -6.56 6.16
C ASP A 71 -12.14 -6.29 6.33
N LEU A 72 -11.66 -5.12 5.92
CA LEU A 72 -10.25 -4.71 6.04
C LEU A 72 -10.01 -3.76 7.22
N ALA A 73 -10.90 -3.76 8.22
CA ALA A 73 -10.77 -2.87 9.37
C ALA A 73 -9.42 -3.07 10.08
N GLY A 74 -8.67 -1.97 10.18
CA GLY A 74 -7.34 -1.94 10.78
C GLY A 74 -6.20 -2.50 9.92
N VAL A 75 -6.48 -3.03 8.71
CA VAL A 75 -5.47 -3.62 7.83
C VAL A 75 -4.67 -2.53 7.10
N PRO A 76 -3.33 -2.46 7.25
CA PRO A 76 -2.50 -1.54 6.50
C PRO A 76 -2.42 -1.94 5.02
N VAL A 77 -2.75 -1.00 4.13
CA VAL A 77 -2.71 -1.21 2.68
C VAL A 77 -1.91 -0.11 2.00
N THR A 78 -1.33 -0.42 0.84
CA THR A 78 -0.68 0.57 -0.02
C THR A 78 -1.41 0.70 -1.35
N VAL A 79 -1.39 1.90 -1.94
CA VAL A 79 -2.04 2.21 -3.22
C VAL A 79 -0.99 2.63 -4.25
N LYS A 80 -1.04 2.08 -5.45
CA LYS A 80 -0.12 2.44 -6.53
C LYS A 80 -0.32 3.91 -6.95
N VAL A 81 0.78 4.63 -7.18
CA VAL A 81 0.79 6.08 -7.42
C VAL A 81 0.11 6.52 -8.72
N ASN A 82 -0.26 5.59 -9.60
CA ASN A 82 -1.06 5.87 -10.80
C ASN A 82 -2.59 5.82 -10.59
N THR A 83 -3.03 5.60 -9.36
CA THR A 83 -4.44 5.45 -8.99
C THR A 83 -4.89 6.69 -8.24
N ASP A 84 -6.03 7.27 -8.62
CA ASP A 84 -6.53 8.50 -8.00
C ASP A 84 -6.93 8.27 -6.54
N GLN A 85 -6.36 9.11 -5.69
CA GLN A 85 -6.69 9.25 -4.27
C GLN A 85 -6.81 10.73 -3.98
N ILE A 86 -7.95 11.16 -3.48
CA ILE A 86 -8.24 12.59 -3.24
C ILE A 86 -7.12 13.25 -2.42
N GLY A 87 -6.71 14.44 -2.84
CA GLY A 87 -5.65 15.22 -2.17
C GLY A 87 -4.22 14.81 -2.53
N TYR A 88 -4.01 13.72 -3.29
CA TYR A 88 -2.69 13.25 -3.70
C TYR A 88 -2.52 13.29 -5.22
N ALA A 89 -1.28 13.54 -5.67
CA ALA A 89 -0.99 13.57 -7.09
C ALA A 89 -0.93 12.15 -7.69
N SER A 90 -1.66 11.93 -8.80
CA SER A 90 -1.59 10.71 -9.60
C SER A 90 -0.49 10.80 -10.63
N THR A 91 0.76 10.69 -10.15
CA THR A 91 1.95 11.03 -10.95
C THR A 91 2.25 10.05 -12.07
N ASN A 92 1.81 8.80 -11.95
CA ASN A 92 2.12 7.74 -12.90
C ASN A 92 3.63 7.65 -13.28
N GLY A 93 4.51 8.03 -12.33
CA GLY A 93 5.96 8.09 -12.51
C GLY A 93 6.46 9.23 -13.42
N LEU A 94 5.63 10.24 -13.69
CA LEU A 94 5.91 11.31 -14.65
C LEU A 94 6.12 12.66 -13.95
N ARG A 95 7.21 13.36 -14.30
CA ARG A 95 7.49 14.71 -13.79
C ARG A 95 6.41 15.73 -14.17
N ILE A 96 5.83 15.60 -15.35
CA ILE A 96 4.77 16.50 -15.82
C ILE A 96 3.49 16.36 -14.98
N GLN A 97 3.27 15.20 -14.36
CA GLN A 97 2.10 14.92 -13.51
C GLN A 97 2.38 15.07 -12.01
N LYS A 98 3.54 15.60 -11.63
CA LYS A 98 3.91 15.72 -10.20
C LYS A 98 2.93 16.52 -9.36
N ASN A 99 2.18 17.42 -9.96
CA ASN A 99 1.17 18.27 -9.33
C ASN A 99 -0.26 17.95 -9.79
N LEU A 100 -0.49 16.84 -10.48
CA LEU A 100 -1.83 16.41 -10.92
C LEU A 100 -2.58 15.80 -9.73
N VAL A 101 -3.05 16.66 -8.84
CA VAL A 101 -3.77 16.26 -7.63
C VAL A 101 -5.18 15.78 -7.99
N ALA A 102 -5.51 14.56 -7.55
CA ALA A 102 -6.82 13.99 -7.75
C ALA A 102 -7.88 14.74 -6.93
N LYS A 103 -9.03 15.02 -7.57
CA LYS A 103 -10.17 15.71 -6.95
C LYS A 103 -11.16 14.76 -6.30
N GLU A 104 -11.05 13.47 -6.60
CA GLU A 104 -11.86 12.40 -6.02
C GLU A 104 -11.07 11.09 -5.93
N ASP A 105 -11.57 10.17 -5.12
CA ASP A 105 -11.04 8.82 -5.03
C ASP A 105 -11.50 7.98 -6.22
N SER A 106 -10.61 7.18 -6.79
CA SER A 106 -10.98 6.12 -7.73
C SER A 106 -11.89 5.07 -7.05
N PRO A 107 -12.64 4.27 -7.82
CA PRO A 107 -13.50 3.23 -7.26
C PRO A 107 -12.78 2.27 -6.31
N VAL A 108 -11.54 1.88 -6.62
CA VAL A 108 -10.77 0.99 -5.76
C VAL A 108 -10.40 1.66 -4.43
N VAL A 109 -10.01 2.94 -4.43
CA VAL A 109 -9.71 3.68 -3.20
C VAL A 109 -10.98 3.88 -2.37
N LYS A 110 -12.11 4.21 -3.00
CA LYS A 110 -13.43 4.27 -2.35
C LYS A 110 -13.77 2.94 -1.66
N ASN A 111 -13.54 1.82 -2.33
CA ASN A 111 -13.81 0.49 -1.78
C ASN A 111 -12.86 0.15 -0.62
N LEU A 112 -11.57 0.46 -0.71
CA LEU A 112 -10.62 0.27 0.41
C LEU A 112 -11.04 1.08 1.64
N LYS A 113 -11.39 2.36 1.46
CA LYS A 113 -11.89 3.22 2.55
C LYS A 113 -13.22 2.69 3.13
N LYS A 114 -14.15 2.25 2.28
CA LYS A 114 -15.42 1.65 2.71
C LYS A 114 -15.22 0.35 3.49
N SER A 115 -14.15 -0.38 3.20
CA SER A 115 -13.77 -1.60 3.92
C SER A 115 -12.93 -1.32 5.17
N ASP A 116 -12.81 -0.06 5.59
CA ASP A 116 -12.07 0.40 6.77
C ASP A 116 -10.56 0.07 6.75
N ALA A 117 -9.95 0.00 5.55
CA ALA A 117 -8.52 -0.21 5.40
C ALA A 117 -7.70 1.03 5.81
N LEU A 118 -6.52 0.83 6.38
CA LEU A 118 -5.55 1.88 6.70
C LEU A 118 -4.62 2.09 5.48
N ILE A 119 -4.89 3.11 4.67
CA ILE A 119 -4.00 3.45 3.55
C ILE A 119 -2.76 4.16 4.09
N VAL A 120 -1.61 3.47 4.10
CA VAL A 120 -0.37 3.95 4.73
C VAL A 120 0.63 4.56 3.77
N GLY A 121 0.41 4.46 2.46
CA GLY A 121 1.31 5.06 1.50
C GLY A 121 0.99 4.71 0.06
N ARG A 122 1.66 5.44 -0.85
CA ARG A 122 1.50 5.29 -2.29
C ARG A 122 2.80 4.78 -2.91
N THR A 123 2.68 3.69 -3.66
CA THR A 123 3.83 2.90 -4.13
C THR A 123 4.29 3.30 -5.52
N ASN A 124 5.59 3.15 -5.75
CA ASN A 124 6.26 3.51 -6.98
C ASN A 124 5.82 2.67 -8.19
N THR A 125 5.93 3.27 -9.37
CA THR A 125 5.66 2.66 -10.67
C THR A 125 6.67 3.19 -11.71
N PRO A 126 6.98 2.49 -12.80
CA PRO A 126 7.71 3.10 -13.91
C PRO A 126 6.87 4.18 -14.61
N ALA A 127 7.52 5.01 -15.42
CA ALA A 127 6.82 6.01 -16.24
C ALA A 127 5.70 5.37 -17.07
N PHE A 128 4.51 5.98 -17.04
CA PHE A 128 3.26 5.50 -17.67
C PHE A 128 2.78 4.13 -17.21
N SER A 129 3.39 3.51 -16.21
CA SER A 129 3.11 2.14 -15.76
C SER A 129 3.25 1.07 -16.87
N ILE A 130 4.11 1.27 -17.88
CA ILE A 130 4.25 0.39 -19.05
C ILE A 130 5.57 -0.40 -19.11
N HIS A 131 6.41 -0.29 -18.09
CA HIS A 131 7.68 -1.01 -17.99
C HIS A 131 7.67 -2.14 -16.95
N TRP A 132 8.50 -3.16 -17.16
CA TRP A 132 8.72 -4.25 -16.22
C TRP A 132 9.77 -3.96 -15.14
N PHE A 133 10.30 -2.73 -15.12
CA PHE A 133 11.29 -2.28 -14.12
C PHE A 133 10.77 -1.01 -13.45
N THR A 134 10.61 -1.06 -12.14
CA THR A 134 10.02 0.06 -11.37
C THR A 134 11.07 1.13 -11.09
N ARG A 135 11.25 2.01 -12.08
CA ARG A 135 12.10 3.20 -12.00
C ARG A 135 11.52 4.33 -12.84
N ASN A 136 11.71 5.56 -12.38
CA ASN A 136 11.32 6.75 -13.13
C ASN A 136 12.16 7.96 -12.69
N SER A 137 12.07 9.06 -13.44
CA SER A 137 12.86 10.27 -13.17
C SER A 137 12.28 11.15 -12.04
N LEU A 138 11.05 10.89 -11.59
CA LEU A 138 10.39 11.66 -10.53
C LEU A 138 10.70 11.07 -9.15
N HIS A 139 10.51 9.77 -9.00
CA HIS A 139 10.58 9.07 -7.71
C HIS A 139 11.81 8.16 -7.58
N GLY A 140 12.58 7.99 -8.64
CA GLY A 140 13.76 7.13 -8.63
C GLY A 140 13.44 5.64 -8.84
N HIS A 141 14.34 4.79 -8.35
CA HIS A 141 14.33 3.35 -8.54
C HIS A 141 13.88 2.62 -7.28
N THR A 142 12.97 1.69 -7.41
CA THR A 142 12.60 0.74 -6.34
C THR A 142 13.49 -0.47 -6.42
N LEU A 143 14.07 -0.87 -5.29
CA LEU A 143 14.94 -2.05 -5.16
C LEU A 143 14.13 -3.27 -4.71
N ASN A 144 14.59 -4.45 -5.10
CA ASN A 144 14.03 -5.69 -4.60
C ASN A 144 14.45 -5.90 -3.14
N PRO A 145 13.52 -6.19 -2.20
CA PRO A 145 13.82 -6.30 -0.78
C PRO A 145 14.75 -7.48 -0.44
N HIS A 146 14.76 -8.53 -1.26
CA HIS A 146 15.60 -9.71 -1.03
C HIS A 146 17.01 -9.55 -1.60
N ASN A 147 17.15 -8.84 -2.74
CA ASN A 147 18.43 -8.62 -3.37
C ASN A 147 18.42 -7.35 -4.22
N LYS A 148 19.21 -6.37 -3.87
CA LYS A 148 19.29 -5.06 -4.55
C LYS A 148 19.79 -5.14 -6.01
N ASN A 149 20.44 -6.26 -6.40
CA ASN A 149 20.97 -6.47 -7.74
C ASN A 149 19.94 -7.04 -8.72
N ILE A 150 18.75 -7.40 -8.25
CA ILE A 150 17.65 -7.88 -9.09
C ILE A 150 16.48 -6.91 -9.06
N THR A 151 15.63 -6.95 -10.09
CA THR A 151 14.47 -6.09 -10.18
C THR A 151 13.36 -6.53 -9.24
N PRO A 152 12.56 -5.61 -8.67
CA PRO A 152 11.31 -5.94 -8.00
C PRO A 152 10.17 -6.22 -9.00
N GLY A 153 10.48 -6.22 -10.30
CA GLY A 153 9.46 -6.29 -11.36
C GLY A 153 8.80 -4.93 -11.63
N GLY A 154 7.75 -4.97 -12.40
CA GLY A 154 6.95 -3.81 -12.83
C GLY A 154 5.68 -4.24 -13.60
N SER A 155 4.77 -3.32 -13.70
CA SER A 155 4.79 -1.92 -13.30
C SER A 155 4.42 -1.69 -11.83
N SER A 156 3.87 -2.68 -11.08
CA SER A 156 3.54 -2.56 -9.65
C SER A 156 4.67 -3.03 -8.73
N GLY A 157 5.95 -2.84 -9.12
CA GLY A 157 7.10 -3.29 -8.34
C GLY A 157 7.25 -2.57 -7.00
N GLY A 158 6.79 -1.33 -6.89
CA GLY A 158 6.72 -0.63 -5.61
C GLY A 158 5.75 -1.31 -4.65
N ALA A 159 4.55 -1.71 -5.13
CA ALA A 159 3.56 -2.43 -4.31
C ALA A 159 4.11 -3.80 -3.87
N ALA A 160 4.70 -4.57 -4.79
CA ALA A 160 5.25 -5.88 -4.48
C ALA A 160 6.43 -5.78 -3.48
N ALA A 161 7.34 -4.83 -3.69
CA ALA A 161 8.47 -4.61 -2.79
C ALA A 161 8.02 -4.15 -1.39
N ALA A 162 7.00 -3.28 -1.32
CA ALA A 162 6.44 -2.83 -0.05
C ALA A 162 5.81 -4.00 0.73
N THR A 163 4.98 -4.80 0.07
CA THR A 163 4.33 -5.97 0.70
C THR A 163 5.36 -7.01 1.12
N ALA A 164 6.31 -7.36 0.27
CA ALA A 164 7.37 -8.33 0.60
C ALA A 164 8.25 -7.87 1.78
N ALA A 165 8.37 -6.56 1.98
CA ALA A 165 9.13 -5.98 3.08
C ALA A 165 8.26 -5.70 4.33
N GLY A 166 7.00 -6.13 4.39
CA GLY A 166 6.11 -5.89 5.53
C GLY A 166 5.63 -4.44 5.70
N MET A 167 5.71 -3.61 4.65
CA MET A 167 5.29 -2.21 4.69
C MET A 167 3.78 -2.02 4.37
N GLY A 168 3.00 -3.03 4.63
CA GLY A 168 1.57 -3.13 4.42
C GLY A 168 1.20 -4.57 4.09
N ALA A 169 0.09 -5.07 4.64
CA ALA A 169 -0.34 -6.46 4.45
C ALA A 169 -0.91 -6.70 3.03
N ILE A 170 -1.45 -5.64 2.40
CA ILE A 170 -1.99 -5.69 1.04
C ILE A 170 -1.41 -4.54 0.22
N GLY A 171 -0.90 -4.87 -0.97
CA GLY A 171 -0.45 -3.91 -1.96
C GLY A 171 -1.42 -3.82 -3.16
N HIS A 172 -2.08 -2.66 -3.36
CA HIS A 172 -2.83 -2.44 -4.59
C HIS A 172 -1.90 -2.21 -5.77
N GLY A 173 -2.13 -2.93 -6.85
CA GLY A 173 -1.45 -2.79 -8.14
C GLY A 173 -2.41 -2.75 -9.31
N THR A 174 -1.89 -2.59 -10.53
CA THR A 174 -2.64 -2.66 -11.78
C THR A 174 -1.99 -3.67 -12.73
N ASP A 175 -2.75 -4.40 -13.52
CA ASP A 175 -2.22 -5.46 -14.38
C ASP A 175 -2.94 -5.52 -15.73
N ILE A 176 -2.31 -4.97 -16.77
CA ILE A 176 -2.75 -5.13 -18.16
C ILE A 176 -2.07 -6.36 -18.78
N ALA A 177 -0.75 -6.48 -18.57
CA ALA A 177 0.10 -7.50 -19.21
C ALA A 177 1.09 -8.13 -18.22
N GLY A 178 0.67 -8.41 -16.98
CA GLY A 178 1.51 -9.05 -15.96
C GLY A 178 1.99 -8.11 -14.86
N SER A 179 1.53 -6.86 -14.81
CA SER A 179 2.08 -5.84 -13.91
C SER A 179 1.73 -6.01 -12.41
N ILE A 180 0.93 -6.97 -12.01
CA ILE A 180 0.80 -7.49 -10.64
C ILE A 180 1.55 -8.81 -10.51
N ARG A 181 1.29 -9.75 -11.42
CA ARG A 181 1.77 -11.14 -11.34
C ARG A 181 3.29 -11.23 -11.42
N TYR A 182 3.91 -10.49 -12.35
CA TYR A 182 5.36 -10.47 -12.49
C TYR A 182 6.08 -9.86 -11.27
N PRO A 183 5.72 -8.67 -10.77
CA PRO A 183 6.30 -8.16 -9.52
C PRO A 183 6.09 -9.08 -8.32
N ALA A 184 4.92 -9.71 -8.21
CA ALA A 184 4.64 -10.66 -7.13
C ALA A 184 5.62 -11.85 -7.19
N TYR A 185 5.83 -12.43 -8.39
CA TYR A 185 6.83 -13.46 -8.60
C TYR A 185 8.25 -12.98 -8.25
N ALA A 186 8.64 -11.79 -8.73
CA ALA A 186 9.97 -11.24 -8.51
C ALA A 186 10.28 -10.91 -7.02
N CYS A 187 9.25 -10.61 -6.23
CA CYS A 187 9.37 -10.31 -4.79
C CYS A 187 8.94 -11.47 -3.89
N GLY A 188 8.55 -12.63 -4.43
CA GLY A 188 8.20 -13.82 -3.65
C GLY A 188 6.92 -13.69 -2.84
N ILE A 189 5.91 -12.98 -3.35
CA ILE A 189 4.60 -12.80 -2.71
C ILE A 189 3.47 -13.32 -3.59
N HIS A 190 2.28 -13.45 -3.03
CA HIS A 190 1.08 -13.75 -3.80
C HIS A 190 0.62 -12.55 -4.61
N GLY A 191 0.27 -12.76 -5.88
CA GLY A 191 -0.28 -11.74 -6.77
C GLY A 191 -1.57 -12.23 -7.43
N LEU A 192 -2.67 -11.51 -7.21
CA LEU A 192 -3.96 -11.81 -7.80
C LEU A 192 -4.35 -10.73 -8.81
N ARG A 193 -4.60 -11.13 -10.05
CA ARG A 193 -5.30 -10.33 -11.04
C ARG A 193 -6.73 -10.85 -11.13
N PRO A 194 -7.73 -10.10 -10.63
CA PRO A 194 -9.12 -10.55 -10.68
C PRO A 194 -9.65 -10.60 -12.12
N SER A 195 -10.73 -11.33 -12.33
CA SER A 195 -11.51 -11.27 -13.57
C SER A 195 -12.14 -9.89 -13.74
N LEU A 196 -12.52 -9.56 -14.99
CA LEU A 196 -13.34 -8.38 -15.27
C LEU A 196 -14.76 -8.64 -14.73
N GLY A 197 -15.29 -7.69 -13.98
CA GLY A 197 -16.64 -7.76 -13.42
C GLY A 197 -16.72 -7.16 -12.04
#